data_da283670331eb23ae4295bb8a6cb539b
#
_entry.id   da283670331eb23ae4295bb8a6cb539b
#
_cell.length_a   1.000
_cell.length_b   1.000
_cell.length_c   1.000
_cell.angle_alpha   90.00
_cell.angle_beta   90.00
_cell.angle_gamma   90.00
#
_symmetry.space_group_name_H-M   'P 1'
#
loop_
_entity.id
_entity.type
_entity.pdbx_description
1 polymer ?
#
loop_
_entity_poly.entity_id
_entity_poly.type
_entity_poly.pdbx_seq_one_letter_code
_entity_poly.pdbx_strand_id
1 'polypeptide(L)'
;MAFSFSMHAQPTDAADWLDLARRAEAAGFQALYTPDHPGSSTSPFVVLAAAAAVTSTIKLGSYVLNAGIREPILIAQDVATLDLISGGRAILGLGAGHTPAEWAAVGRERPGVRARVDHFIEVAEATVRMLAGDGLATPRPVQDRVPLLFGGGNTRLLRWAAGHADLIGLSGLGRTLADGHTHTAKFSPAVVDAQVELAGGTPVEALVHYFEVTGDAGAAYAKWAVDAEISEAEAALTPYMMAGTPSELTAKLEQSERRWGISRYAVRRPAFDGVAALLAAGPVTAS
;
A
#
# COMPACT_ATOMS: atom_id res chain seq x y z
N MET A 1 -2.05 -21.47 -5.74
CA MET A 1 -1.13 -20.30 -5.76
C MET A 1 -1.09 -19.67 -4.37
N ALA A 2 -0.02 -18.98 -3.99
CA ALA A 2 0.10 -18.44 -2.64
C ALA A 2 -0.33 -16.98 -2.63
N PHE A 3 -1.32 -16.65 -1.83
CA PHE A 3 -1.69 -15.27 -1.53
C PHE A 3 -0.68 -14.67 -0.56
N SER A 4 -0.41 -13.37 -0.69
CA SER A 4 0.47 -12.66 0.21
C SER A 4 -0.20 -11.45 0.84
N PHE A 5 0.13 -11.20 2.10
CA PHE A 5 -0.40 -10.06 2.84
C PHE A 5 0.73 -9.18 3.32
N SER A 6 0.50 -7.87 3.28
CA SER A 6 1.35 -6.83 3.84
C SER A 6 0.60 -6.10 4.95
N MET A 7 1.29 -5.71 6.01
CA MET A 7 0.70 -4.95 7.11
C MET A 7 0.86 -3.44 6.86
N HIS A 8 -0.25 -2.71 6.79
CA HIS A 8 -0.26 -1.25 6.71
C HIS A 8 -0.67 -0.68 8.07
N ALA A 9 0.29 -0.07 8.78
CA ALA A 9 0.09 0.41 10.13
C ALA A 9 0.95 1.64 10.46
N GLN A 10 0.67 2.26 11.59
CA GLN A 10 1.52 3.26 12.23
C GLN A 10 1.57 2.97 13.74
N PRO A 11 2.63 3.40 14.44
CA PRO A 11 2.76 3.19 15.88
C PRO A 11 1.70 3.93 16.68
N THR A 12 1.27 3.35 17.78
CA THR A 12 0.60 4.02 18.88
C THR A 12 1.60 4.44 19.96
N ASP A 13 2.59 3.59 20.19
CA ASP A 13 3.78 3.86 21.01
C ASP A 13 4.96 3.00 20.52
N ALA A 14 6.12 3.16 21.13
CA ALA A 14 7.34 2.48 20.71
C ALA A 14 7.31 0.97 20.94
N ALA A 15 6.82 0.52 22.09
CA ALA A 15 6.80 -0.91 22.45
C ALA A 15 5.82 -1.69 21.54
N ASP A 16 4.65 -1.13 21.34
CA ASP A 16 3.61 -1.63 20.47
C ASP A 16 4.07 -1.73 19.00
N TRP A 17 4.78 -0.73 18.51
CA TRP A 17 5.31 -0.74 17.14
C TRP A 17 6.35 -1.84 16.91
N LEU A 18 7.31 -1.97 17.84
CA LEU A 18 8.35 -2.99 17.74
C LEU A 18 7.78 -4.41 17.90
N ASP A 19 6.76 -4.57 18.75
CA ASP A 19 6.03 -5.84 18.87
C ASP A 19 5.27 -6.18 17.58
N LEU A 20 4.52 -5.21 17.04
CA LEU A 20 3.82 -5.40 15.76
C LEU A 20 4.77 -5.82 14.64
N ALA A 21 5.94 -5.18 14.53
CA ALA A 21 6.92 -5.51 13.50
C ALA A 21 7.40 -6.98 13.62
N ARG A 22 7.75 -7.42 14.83
CA ARG A 22 8.16 -8.82 15.08
C ARG A 22 7.03 -9.82 14.81
N ARG A 23 5.82 -9.51 15.26
CA ARG A 23 4.65 -10.37 15.05
C ARG A 23 4.27 -10.46 13.58
N ALA A 24 4.34 -9.36 12.83
CA ALA A 24 4.06 -9.38 11.40
C ALA A 24 5.08 -10.25 10.65
N GLU A 25 6.36 -10.14 10.97
CA GLU A 25 7.38 -11.01 10.40
C GLU A 25 7.14 -12.47 10.75
N ALA A 26 6.92 -12.78 12.04
CA ALA A 26 6.69 -14.14 12.52
C ALA A 26 5.42 -14.78 11.93
N ALA A 27 4.38 -13.99 11.67
CA ALA A 27 3.15 -14.46 11.03
C ALA A 27 3.27 -14.63 9.51
N GLY A 28 4.39 -14.22 8.88
CA GLY A 28 4.63 -14.38 7.45
C GLY A 28 4.09 -13.25 6.56
N PHE A 29 3.82 -12.07 7.12
CA PHE A 29 3.54 -10.89 6.29
C PHE A 29 4.74 -10.56 5.41
N GLN A 30 4.48 -10.21 4.14
CA GLN A 30 5.52 -9.94 3.15
C GLN A 30 6.19 -8.57 3.36
N ALA A 31 5.41 -7.57 3.79
CA ALA A 31 5.90 -6.23 4.04
C ALA A 31 5.20 -5.58 5.23
N LEU A 32 5.90 -4.65 5.87
CA LEU A 32 5.36 -3.70 6.82
C LEU A 32 5.42 -2.31 6.17
N TYR A 33 4.25 -1.74 5.95
CA TYR A 33 4.07 -0.42 5.38
C TYR A 33 3.59 0.58 6.42
N THR A 34 4.01 1.84 6.24
CA THR A 34 3.50 2.97 7.02
C THR A 34 3.03 4.10 6.11
N PRO A 35 1.98 4.85 6.47
CA PRO A 35 1.53 6.01 5.69
C PRO A 35 2.52 7.18 5.82
N ASP A 36 2.40 8.14 4.89
CA ASP A 36 3.09 9.42 4.93
C ASP A 36 2.07 10.58 4.81
N HIS A 37 1.56 11.01 5.96
CA HIS A 37 0.64 12.14 6.08
C HIS A 37 1.21 13.16 7.08
N PRO A 38 2.15 14.04 6.65
CA PRO A 38 2.75 15.05 7.53
C PRO A 38 1.69 15.86 8.29
N GLY A 39 1.84 15.91 9.63
CA GLY A 39 0.88 16.53 10.53
C GLY A 39 -0.21 15.59 11.08
N SER A 40 -0.43 14.41 10.50
CA SER A 40 -1.41 13.42 10.96
C SER A 40 -0.91 11.98 11.04
N SER A 41 0.31 11.70 10.58
CA SER A 41 0.99 10.42 10.76
C SER A 41 2.41 10.60 11.30
N THR A 42 3.02 9.49 11.73
CA THR A 42 4.44 9.47 12.12
C THR A 42 5.34 9.58 10.89
N SER A 43 6.61 10.01 11.10
CA SER A 43 7.60 10.03 10.02
C SER A 43 7.91 8.60 9.55
N PRO A 44 7.67 8.26 8.26
CA PRO A 44 7.76 6.89 7.80
C PRO A 44 9.15 6.27 7.97
N PHE A 45 10.20 6.97 7.60
CA PHE A 45 11.56 6.40 7.66
C PHE A 45 12.06 6.20 9.09
N VAL A 46 11.64 7.05 10.04
CA VAL A 46 12.01 6.90 11.45
C VAL A 46 11.40 5.62 12.03
N VAL A 47 10.12 5.39 11.80
CA VAL A 47 9.45 4.21 12.33
C VAL A 47 9.84 2.93 11.58
N LEU A 48 10.10 3.00 10.27
CA LEU A 48 10.61 1.86 9.49
C LEU A 48 12.04 1.48 9.90
N ALA A 49 12.90 2.44 10.22
CA ALA A 49 14.23 2.17 10.76
C ALA A 49 14.18 1.44 12.11
N ALA A 50 13.25 1.83 12.99
CA ALA A 50 13.01 1.13 14.25
C ALA A 50 12.52 -0.31 14.02
N ALA A 51 11.61 -0.53 13.06
CA ALA A 51 11.17 -1.86 12.66
C ALA A 51 12.30 -2.70 12.05
N ALA A 52 13.18 -2.08 11.23
CA ALA A 52 14.34 -2.75 10.65
C ALA A 52 15.28 -3.35 11.70
N ALA A 53 15.45 -2.65 12.82
CA ALA A 53 16.34 -3.08 13.90
C ALA A 53 15.85 -4.32 14.66
N VAL A 54 14.57 -4.70 14.53
CA VAL A 54 13.96 -5.82 15.29
C VAL A 54 13.39 -6.91 14.39
N THR A 55 13.62 -6.81 13.08
CA THR A 55 13.18 -7.77 12.06
C THR A 55 14.33 -8.15 11.13
N SER A 56 14.20 -9.23 10.37
CA SER A 56 15.28 -9.79 9.53
C SER A 56 14.88 -10.07 8.09
N THR A 57 13.61 -10.28 7.80
CA THR A 57 13.12 -10.76 6.50
C THR A 57 12.00 -9.91 5.91
N ILE A 58 11.11 -9.36 6.73
CA ILE A 58 9.97 -8.57 6.28
C ILE A 58 10.43 -7.33 5.52
N LYS A 59 9.84 -7.08 4.36
CA LYS A 59 10.11 -5.86 3.58
C LYS A 59 9.54 -4.64 4.28
N LEU A 60 10.17 -3.48 4.06
CA LEU A 60 9.86 -2.24 4.77
C LEU A 60 9.68 -1.09 3.79
N GLY A 61 8.55 -0.39 3.84
CA GLY A 61 8.30 0.71 2.93
C GLY A 61 7.17 1.64 3.36
N SER A 62 7.03 2.73 2.65
CA SER A 62 5.85 3.58 2.76
C SER A 62 4.74 3.10 1.82
N TYR A 63 3.50 3.26 2.25
CA TYR A 63 2.34 3.05 1.36
C TYR A 63 1.37 4.23 1.52
N VAL A 64 1.65 5.37 0.88
CA VAL A 64 2.83 5.73 0.08
C VAL A 64 3.38 7.10 0.48
N LEU A 65 4.65 7.41 0.16
CA LEU A 65 5.19 8.76 0.33
C LEU A 65 4.46 9.75 -0.57
N ASN A 66 4.24 10.95 -0.06
CA ASN A 66 3.75 12.06 -0.85
C ASN A 66 4.91 12.71 -1.66
N ALA A 67 5.07 12.28 -2.92
CA ALA A 67 6.08 12.82 -3.82
C ALA A 67 5.93 14.34 -4.09
N GLY A 68 4.73 14.90 -3.87
CA GLY A 68 4.46 16.31 -4.13
C GLY A 68 5.11 17.28 -3.17
N ILE A 69 5.52 16.82 -1.99
CA ILE A 69 6.08 17.66 -0.91
C ILE A 69 7.49 17.25 -0.49
N ARG A 70 8.08 16.26 -1.16
CA ARG A 70 9.42 15.76 -0.86
C ARG A 70 10.34 15.93 -2.06
N GLU A 71 11.60 16.27 -1.79
CA GLU A 71 12.63 16.39 -2.82
C GLU A 71 13.21 15.01 -3.17
N PRO A 72 13.47 14.71 -4.46
CA PRO A 72 13.98 13.40 -4.90
C PRO A 72 15.24 12.95 -4.18
N ILE A 73 16.18 13.87 -3.93
CA ILE A 73 17.45 13.56 -3.24
C ILE A 73 17.21 13.11 -1.80
N LEU A 74 16.25 13.72 -1.10
CA LEU A 74 15.92 13.34 0.28
C LEU A 74 15.22 11.98 0.31
N ILE A 75 14.31 11.73 -0.63
CA ILE A 75 13.67 10.41 -0.77
C ILE A 75 14.73 9.34 -1.04
N ALA A 76 15.62 9.58 -2.00
CA ALA A 76 16.66 8.62 -2.37
C ALA A 76 17.61 8.33 -1.20
N GLN A 77 18.02 9.38 -0.45
CA GLN A 77 18.87 9.23 0.74
C GLN A 77 18.18 8.41 1.84
N ASP A 78 16.94 8.73 2.15
CA ASP A 78 16.18 8.03 3.19
C ASP A 78 15.95 6.55 2.82
N VAL A 79 15.55 6.27 1.58
CA VAL A 79 15.33 4.91 1.08
C VAL A 79 16.65 4.11 1.05
N ALA A 80 17.73 4.69 0.54
CA ALA A 80 19.04 4.04 0.53
C ALA A 80 19.56 3.77 1.95
N THR A 81 19.31 4.68 2.90
CA THR A 81 19.65 4.49 4.31
C THR A 81 18.82 3.35 4.91
N LEU A 82 17.51 3.34 4.68
CA LEU A 82 16.64 2.26 5.14
C LEU A 82 17.08 0.91 4.55
N ASP A 83 17.43 0.89 3.27
CA ASP A 83 17.90 -0.32 2.60
C ASP A 83 19.21 -0.83 3.21
N LEU A 84 20.16 0.07 3.46
CA LEU A 84 21.42 -0.26 4.11
C LEU A 84 21.22 -0.86 5.51
N ILE A 85 20.47 -0.18 6.39
CA ILE A 85 20.29 -0.63 7.77
C ILE A 85 19.38 -1.86 7.89
N SER A 86 18.52 -2.09 6.93
CA SER A 86 17.65 -3.27 6.89
C SER A 86 18.29 -4.48 6.19
N GLY A 87 19.47 -4.32 5.55
CA GLY A 87 20.13 -5.38 4.80
C GLY A 87 19.39 -5.75 3.51
N GLY A 88 18.92 -4.75 2.75
CA GLY A 88 18.30 -4.94 1.44
C GLY A 88 16.80 -5.27 1.48
N ARG A 89 16.07 -4.65 2.42
CA ARG A 89 14.62 -4.90 2.59
C ARG A 89 13.73 -3.69 2.28
N ALA A 90 14.30 -2.55 1.87
CA ALA A 90 13.49 -1.37 1.56
C ALA A 90 12.63 -1.54 0.30
N ILE A 91 11.47 -0.92 0.32
CA ILE A 91 10.58 -0.70 -0.84
C ILE A 91 10.33 0.81 -0.93
N LEU A 92 10.54 1.38 -2.12
CA LEU A 92 10.20 2.77 -2.41
C LEU A 92 8.72 2.86 -2.79
N GLY A 93 7.87 3.28 -1.85
CA GLY A 93 6.45 3.51 -2.13
C GLY A 93 6.18 4.98 -2.40
N LEU A 94 5.66 5.32 -3.59
CA LEU A 94 5.40 6.70 -4.00
C LEU A 94 3.96 6.91 -4.49
N GLY A 95 3.39 8.07 -4.17
CA GLY A 95 2.12 8.58 -4.66
C GLY A 95 2.16 10.08 -4.94
N ALA A 96 1.21 10.58 -5.73
CA ALA A 96 1.20 11.96 -6.21
C ALA A 96 0.74 13.02 -5.17
N GLY A 97 0.46 12.63 -3.94
CA GLY A 97 -0.05 13.53 -2.89
C GLY A 97 -1.44 14.06 -3.17
N HIS A 98 -2.41 13.65 -2.38
CA HIS A 98 -3.82 13.99 -2.62
C HIS A 98 -4.41 14.94 -1.57
N THR A 99 -3.84 15.00 -0.38
CA THR A 99 -4.36 15.74 0.77
C THR A 99 -3.93 17.21 0.74
N PRO A 100 -4.85 18.18 0.59
CA PRO A 100 -4.50 19.60 0.54
C PRO A 100 -3.74 20.09 1.77
N ALA A 101 -4.10 19.61 2.96
CA ALA A 101 -3.47 20.01 4.22
C ALA A 101 -1.96 19.71 4.26
N GLU A 102 -1.51 18.63 3.65
CA GLU A 102 -0.09 18.27 3.59
C GLU A 102 0.72 19.27 2.76
N TRP A 103 0.16 19.76 1.65
CA TRP A 103 0.78 20.81 0.84
C TRP A 103 0.85 22.13 1.60
N ALA A 104 -0.24 22.49 2.28
CA ALA A 104 -0.27 23.69 3.10
C ALA A 104 0.74 23.63 4.27
N ALA A 105 0.93 22.46 4.89
CA ALA A 105 1.87 22.26 6.00
C ALA A 105 3.32 22.54 5.58
N VAL A 106 3.67 22.40 4.31
CA VAL A 106 5.01 22.73 3.78
C VAL A 106 5.03 24.09 3.05
N GLY A 107 4.00 24.92 3.22
CA GLY A 107 3.90 26.25 2.62
C GLY A 107 3.67 26.24 1.10
N ARG A 108 3.12 25.14 0.55
CA ARG A 108 2.83 25.00 -0.89
C ARG A 108 1.33 24.97 -1.13
N GLU A 109 0.86 25.55 -2.21
CA GLU A 109 -0.49 25.32 -2.72
C GLU A 109 -0.55 23.99 -3.45
N ARG A 110 -1.61 23.19 -3.22
CA ARG A 110 -1.79 21.92 -3.92
C ARG A 110 -2.13 22.16 -5.39
N PRO A 111 -1.28 21.74 -6.33
CA PRO A 111 -1.54 21.95 -7.75
C PRO A 111 -2.73 21.15 -8.27
N GLY A 112 -3.26 21.54 -9.43
CA GLY A 112 -4.25 20.75 -10.16
C GLY A 112 -3.74 19.35 -10.53
N VAL A 113 -4.66 18.44 -10.84
CA VAL A 113 -4.34 17.00 -11.07
C VAL A 113 -3.25 16.81 -12.12
N ARG A 114 -3.29 17.56 -13.25
CA ARG A 114 -2.30 17.44 -14.32
C ARG A 114 -0.88 17.75 -13.83
N ALA A 115 -0.71 18.92 -13.19
CA ALA A 115 0.59 19.34 -12.68
C ALA A 115 1.13 18.41 -11.60
N ARG A 116 0.26 17.86 -10.71
CA ARG A 116 0.68 16.84 -9.73
C ARG A 116 1.13 15.55 -10.37
N VAL A 117 0.49 15.13 -11.45
CA VAL A 117 0.88 13.94 -12.22
C VAL A 117 2.24 14.16 -12.88
N ASP A 118 2.45 15.34 -13.51
CA ASP A 118 3.73 15.67 -14.14
C ASP A 118 4.84 15.69 -13.09
N HIS A 119 4.64 16.40 -11.98
CA HIS A 119 5.60 16.49 -10.89
C HIS A 119 5.89 15.12 -10.24
N PHE A 120 4.87 14.27 -10.05
CA PHE A 120 5.08 12.91 -9.55
C PHE A 120 6.04 12.11 -10.43
N ILE A 121 5.82 12.16 -11.75
CA ILE A 121 6.68 11.43 -12.71
C ILE A 121 8.13 11.93 -12.62
N GLU A 122 8.34 13.25 -12.60
CA GLU A 122 9.66 13.85 -12.44
C GLU A 122 10.36 13.39 -11.16
N VAL A 123 9.65 13.45 -10.01
CA VAL A 123 10.19 13.02 -8.72
C VAL A 123 10.51 11.53 -8.69
N ALA A 124 9.58 10.69 -9.19
CA ALA A 124 9.77 9.25 -9.19
C ALA A 124 10.97 8.83 -10.04
N GLU A 125 11.07 9.35 -11.28
CA GLU A 125 12.18 9.04 -12.18
C GLU A 125 13.52 9.56 -11.65
N ALA A 126 13.55 10.79 -11.09
CA ALA A 126 14.75 11.33 -10.48
C ALA A 126 15.20 10.48 -9.28
N THR A 127 14.27 10.09 -8.40
CA THR A 127 14.57 9.26 -7.23
C THR A 127 15.13 7.89 -7.65
N VAL A 128 14.52 7.23 -8.63
CA VAL A 128 14.98 5.92 -9.14
C VAL A 128 16.39 6.04 -9.75
N ARG A 129 16.67 7.08 -10.56
CA ARG A 129 18.03 7.32 -11.10
C ARG A 129 19.05 7.55 -9.99
N MET A 130 18.72 8.32 -8.96
CA MET A 130 19.60 8.57 -7.81
C MET A 130 19.91 7.28 -7.02
N LEU A 131 18.90 6.42 -6.80
CA LEU A 131 19.10 5.11 -6.18
C LEU A 131 19.98 4.19 -7.01
N ALA A 132 19.95 4.32 -8.33
CA ALA A 132 20.84 3.61 -9.25
C ALA A 132 22.28 4.21 -9.30
N GLY A 133 22.55 5.33 -8.63
CA GLY A 133 23.86 5.94 -8.48
C GLY A 133 24.08 7.25 -9.23
N ASP A 134 23.06 7.79 -9.89
CA ASP A 134 23.12 9.08 -10.55
C ASP A 134 22.86 10.22 -9.54
N GLY A 135 23.93 10.91 -9.14
CA GLY A 135 23.86 12.06 -8.22
C GLY A 135 23.76 11.71 -6.72
N LEU A 136 23.66 10.44 -6.34
CA LEU A 136 23.71 9.98 -4.95
C LEU A 136 24.98 9.15 -4.70
N ALA A 137 25.99 9.76 -4.13
CA ALA A 137 27.27 9.08 -3.88
C ALA A 137 27.19 8.13 -2.69
N THR A 138 26.46 8.53 -1.62
CA THR A 138 26.31 7.77 -0.37
C THR A 138 25.08 8.25 0.40
N PRO A 139 24.30 7.37 1.10
CA PRO A 139 24.51 5.92 1.12
C PRO A 139 24.11 5.28 -0.23
N ARG A 140 24.60 4.08 -0.51
CA ARG A 140 24.13 3.26 -1.63
C ARG A 140 23.22 2.17 -1.10
N PRO A 141 22.14 1.82 -1.82
CA PRO A 141 21.34 0.64 -1.50
C PRO A 141 22.20 -0.64 -1.48
N VAL A 142 21.78 -1.62 -0.67
CA VAL A 142 22.32 -2.98 -0.68
C VAL A 142 21.73 -3.77 -1.85
N GLN A 143 20.46 -3.51 -2.17
CA GLN A 143 19.79 -4.09 -3.32
C GLN A 143 20.38 -3.51 -4.61
N ASP A 144 20.58 -4.36 -5.65
CA ASP A 144 20.95 -3.89 -6.99
C ASP A 144 19.91 -2.91 -7.56
N ARG A 145 18.64 -3.13 -7.19
CA ARG A 145 17.52 -2.26 -7.51
C ARG A 145 16.50 -2.29 -6.37
N VAL A 146 16.22 -1.12 -5.81
CA VAL A 146 15.14 -0.96 -4.81
C VAL A 146 13.79 -1.06 -5.53
N PRO A 147 12.88 -1.96 -5.12
CA PRO A 147 11.57 -2.09 -5.76
C PRO A 147 10.75 -0.80 -5.62
N LEU A 148 10.10 -0.39 -6.72
CA LEU A 148 9.17 0.75 -6.76
C LEU A 148 7.73 0.26 -6.63
N LEU A 149 7.04 0.68 -5.58
CA LEU A 149 5.59 0.59 -5.42
C LEU A 149 4.97 1.93 -5.79
N PHE A 150 4.12 1.96 -6.81
CA PHE A 150 3.29 3.11 -7.11
C PHE A 150 1.92 2.97 -6.44
N GLY A 151 1.46 4.00 -5.70
CA GLY A 151 0.12 4.03 -5.10
C GLY A 151 -0.77 5.10 -5.74
N GLY A 152 -1.89 4.66 -6.29
CA GLY A 152 -2.87 5.58 -6.85
C GLY A 152 -3.77 4.95 -7.93
N GLY A 153 -4.84 5.67 -8.28
CA GLY A 153 -5.84 5.21 -9.26
C GLY A 153 -6.04 6.17 -10.44
N ASN A 154 -5.11 7.11 -10.66
CA ASN A 154 -5.18 8.04 -11.81
C ASN A 154 -4.77 7.31 -13.10
N THR A 155 -5.59 7.38 -14.14
CA THR A 155 -5.40 6.69 -15.42
C THR A 155 -4.03 6.93 -16.06
N ARG A 156 -3.54 8.17 -16.06
CA ARG A 156 -2.23 8.50 -16.65
C ARG A 156 -1.08 7.93 -15.83
N LEU A 157 -1.19 7.97 -14.50
CA LEU A 157 -0.19 7.40 -13.61
C LEU A 157 -0.18 5.88 -13.64
N LEU A 158 -1.34 5.22 -13.76
CA LEU A 158 -1.41 3.77 -13.93
C LEU A 158 -0.70 3.32 -15.22
N ARG A 159 -0.92 4.03 -16.34
CA ARG A 159 -0.20 3.73 -17.59
C ARG A 159 1.31 3.96 -17.47
N TRP A 160 1.74 5.01 -16.77
CA TRP A 160 3.15 5.22 -16.50
C TRP A 160 3.72 4.10 -15.59
N ALA A 161 3.01 3.77 -14.52
CA ALA A 161 3.43 2.75 -13.57
C ALA A 161 3.57 1.36 -14.21
N ALA A 162 2.72 1.02 -15.19
CA ALA A 162 2.80 -0.23 -15.96
C ALA A 162 4.17 -0.48 -16.65
N GLY A 163 4.94 0.59 -16.91
CA GLY A 163 6.28 0.48 -17.50
C GLY A 163 7.43 0.76 -16.53
N HIS A 164 7.15 1.18 -15.29
CA HIS A 164 8.16 1.72 -14.39
C HIS A 164 8.12 1.12 -12.98
N ALA A 165 6.95 0.72 -12.49
CA ALA A 165 6.79 0.18 -11.15
C ALA A 165 6.89 -1.34 -11.11
N ASP A 166 7.36 -1.88 -9.98
CA ASP A 166 7.38 -3.32 -9.70
C ASP A 166 6.06 -3.79 -9.08
N LEU A 167 5.32 -2.87 -8.48
CA LEU A 167 4.06 -3.12 -7.81
C LEU A 167 3.15 -1.90 -7.91
N ILE A 168 1.89 -2.11 -8.19
CA ILE A 168 0.87 -1.06 -8.19
C ILE A 168 -0.06 -1.27 -7.00
N GLY A 169 -0.08 -0.30 -6.10
CA GLY A 169 -0.98 -0.27 -4.94
C GLY A 169 -2.30 0.41 -5.27
N LEU A 170 -3.38 -0.35 -5.29
CA LEU A 170 -4.74 0.17 -5.45
C LEU A 170 -5.40 0.33 -4.09
N SER A 171 -5.70 1.57 -3.70
CA SER A 171 -6.40 1.84 -2.45
C SER A 171 -7.92 1.91 -2.59
N GLY A 172 -8.45 1.98 -3.80
CA GLY A 172 -9.88 2.23 -4.01
C GLY A 172 -10.36 3.60 -3.54
N LEU A 173 -9.45 4.50 -3.12
CA LEU A 173 -9.81 5.84 -2.70
C LEU A 173 -10.06 6.74 -3.91
N GLY A 174 -11.12 7.53 -3.82
CA GLY A 174 -11.54 8.49 -4.82
C GLY A 174 -11.11 9.92 -4.51
N ARG A 175 -12.05 10.85 -4.67
CA ARG A 175 -11.81 12.28 -4.44
C ARG A 175 -11.71 12.57 -2.94
N THR A 176 -10.72 13.36 -2.53
CA THR A 176 -10.64 13.93 -1.18
C THR A 176 -11.82 14.87 -0.95
N LEU A 177 -12.52 14.72 0.16
CA LEU A 177 -13.66 15.55 0.55
C LEU A 177 -13.22 16.90 1.13
N ALA A 178 -14.19 17.75 1.48
CA ALA A 178 -13.94 19.11 1.94
C ALA A 178 -13.16 19.21 3.26
N ASP A 179 -13.22 18.17 4.10
CA ASP A 179 -12.45 18.07 5.33
C ASP A 179 -10.93 17.85 5.10
N GLY A 180 -10.53 17.59 3.86
CA GLY A 180 -9.14 17.37 3.46
C GLY A 180 -8.55 16.00 3.82
N HIS A 181 -9.32 15.13 4.47
CA HIS A 181 -8.85 13.83 4.97
C HIS A 181 -9.71 12.66 4.51
N THR A 182 -11.01 12.83 4.46
CA THR A 182 -11.95 11.79 4.02
C THR A 182 -11.98 11.68 2.49
N HIS A 183 -12.29 10.50 1.97
CA HIS A 183 -12.32 10.23 0.54
C HIS A 183 -13.63 9.54 0.14
N THR A 184 -14.10 9.80 -1.07
CA THR A 184 -15.12 8.94 -1.68
C THR A 184 -14.50 7.56 -1.94
N ALA A 185 -15.32 6.51 -1.89
CA ALA A 185 -14.92 5.18 -2.29
C ALA A 185 -15.04 5.00 -3.81
N LYS A 186 -14.10 4.27 -4.40
CA LYS A 186 -14.13 3.76 -5.78
C LYS A 186 -13.96 2.24 -5.75
N PHE A 187 -14.86 1.59 -5.01
CA PHE A 187 -14.76 0.16 -4.73
C PHE A 187 -15.54 -0.70 -5.74
N SER A 188 -16.27 -0.09 -6.67
CA SER A 188 -16.99 -0.85 -7.69
C SER A 188 -16.05 -1.77 -8.47
N PRO A 189 -16.41 -3.05 -8.67
CA PRO A 189 -15.64 -3.99 -9.47
C PRO A 189 -15.31 -3.50 -10.88
N ALA A 190 -16.19 -2.73 -11.52
CA ALA A 190 -15.92 -2.14 -12.83
C ALA A 190 -14.77 -1.13 -12.83
N VAL A 191 -14.57 -0.40 -11.71
CA VAL A 191 -13.42 0.49 -11.54
C VAL A 191 -12.14 -0.32 -11.40
N VAL A 192 -12.18 -1.42 -10.65
CA VAL A 192 -11.02 -2.33 -10.50
C VAL A 192 -10.66 -2.96 -11.84
N ASP A 193 -11.64 -3.44 -12.62
CA ASP A 193 -11.44 -3.99 -13.98
C ASP A 193 -10.64 -2.99 -14.84
N ALA A 194 -11.08 -1.73 -14.90
CA ALA A 194 -10.42 -0.70 -15.67
C ALA A 194 -9.01 -0.34 -15.16
N GLN A 195 -8.79 -0.36 -13.83
CA GLN A 195 -7.49 -0.07 -13.23
C GLN A 195 -6.47 -1.19 -13.47
N VAL A 196 -6.90 -2.44 -13.38
CA VAL A 196 -6.05 -3.61 -13.65
C VAL A 196 -5.69 -3.71 -15.12
N GLU A 197 -6.62 -3.40 -16.03
CA GLU A 197 -6.31 -3.29 -17.46
C GLU A 197 -5.21 -2.25 -17.71
N LEU A 198 -5.28 -1.09 -17.08
CA LEU A 198 -4.26 -0.03 -17.18
C LEU A 198 -2.92 -0.41 -16.54
N ALA A 199 -2.93 -1.30 -15.56
CA ALA A 199 -1.71 -1.82 -14.94
C ALA A 199 -0.85 -2.69 -15.87
N GLY A 200 -1.41 -3.14 -17.02
CA GLY A 200 -0.66 -3.74 -18.11
C GLY A 200 0.13 -5.00 -17.74
N GLY A 201 -0.33 -5.77 -16.76
CA GLY A 201 0.36 -6.97 -16.26
C GLY A 201 1.35 -6.71 -15.11
N THR A 202 1.59 -5.46 -14.72
CA THR A 202 2.33 -5.15 -13.49
C THR A 202 1.56 -5.70 -12.29
N PRO A 203 2.21 -6.41 -11.35
CA PRO A 203 1.55 -6.92 -10.15
C PRO A 203 0.78 -5.85 -9.40
N VAL A 204 -0.42 -6.20 -8.92
CA VAL A 204 -1.29 -5.30 -8.18
C VAL A 204 -1.45 -5.78 -6.74
N GLU A 205 -1.34 -4.86 -5.78
CA GLU A 205 -1.67 -5.04 -4.38
C GLU A 205 -2.90 -4.20 -4.02
N ALA A 206 -3.94 -4.84 -3.49
CA ALA A 206 -5.15 -4.14 -3.05
C ALA A 206 -5.06 -3.76 -1.57
N LEU A 207 -5.34 -2.50 -1.22
CA LEU A 207 -5.45 -2.07 0.18
C LEU A 207 -6.84 -2.41 0.72
N VAL A 208 -6.93 -3.43 1.55
CA VAL A 208 -8.18 -3.86 2.19
C VAL A 208 -8.57 -2.86 3.29
N HIS A 209 -9.74 -2.26 3.15
CA HIS A 209 -10.27 -1.29 4.11
C HIS A 209 -11.09 -1.94 5.20
N TYR A 210 -11.81 -3.00 4.85
CA TYR A 210 -12.74 -3.71 5.73
C TYR A 210 -12.39 -5.20 5.73
N PHE A 211 -12.15 -5.74 6.91
CA PHE A 211 -11.79 -7.15 7.07
C PHE A 211 -12.44 -7.71 8.33
N GLU A 212 -13.14 -8.85 8.20
CA GLU A 212 -13.77 -9.50 9.33
C GLU A 212 -13.84 -11.02 9.12
N VAL A 213 -13.33 -11.78 10.10
CA VAL A 213 -13.57 -13.23 10.16
C VAL A 213 -14.88 -13.44 10.90
N THR A 214 -15.91 -13.89 10.18
CA THR A 214 -17.27 -14.00 10.69
C THR A 214 -18.03 -15.17 10.05
N GLY A 215 -19.04 -15.69 10.74
CA GLY A 215 -19.99 -16.65 10.17
C GLY A 215 -21.14 -16.00 9.39
N ASP A 216 -21.21 -14.65 9.38
CA ASP A 216 -22.24 -13.89 8.67
C ASP A 216 -21.61 -12.80 7.81
N ALA A 217 -21.03 -13.23 6.70
CA ALA A 217 -20.43 -12.34 5.72
C ALA A 217 -21.47 -11.39 5.09
N GLY A 218 -22.71 -11.82 4.94
CA GLY A 218 -23.79 -11.02 4.37
C GLY A 218 -24.05 -9.76 5.20
N ALA A 219 -24.20 -9.89 6.51
CA ALA A 219 -24.39 -8.75 7.41
C ALA A 219 -23.21 -7.77 7.38
N ALA A 220 -21.97 -8.28 7.30
CA ALA A 220 -20.79 -7.44 7.19
C ALA A 220 -20.77 -6.64 5.88
N TYR A 221 -21.01 -7.29 4.74
CA TYR A 221 -21.06 -6.61 3.43
C TYR A 221 -22.22 -5.62 3.33
N ALA A 222 -23.41 -5.95 3.85
CA ALA A 222 -24.56 -5.04 3.88
C ALA A 222 -24.21 -3.72 4.62
N LYS A 223 -23.56 -3.83 5.77
CA LYS A 223 -23.10 -2.68 6.55
C LYS A 223 -22.07 -1.84 5.78
N TRP A 224 -21.02 -2.47 5.24
CA TRP A 224 -19.94 -1.77 4.56
C TRP A 224 -20.34 -1.19 3.21
N ALA A 225 -21.32 -1.79 2.54
CA ALA A 225 -21.90 -1.29 1.30
C ALA A 225 -22.52 0.10 1.48
N VAL A 226 -23.21 0.32 2.61
CA VAL A 226 -23.77 1.64 2.97
C VAL A 226 -22.65 2.67 3.18
N ASP A 227 -21.60 2.31 3.93
CA ASP A 227 -20.48 3.22 4.20
C ASP A 227 -19.73 3.62 2.91
N ALA A 228 -19.65 2.73 1.96
CA ALA A 228 -18.94 2.92 0.69
C ALA A 228 -19.83 3.39 -0.48
N GLU A 229 -21.12 3.56 -0.26
CA GLU A 229 -22.11 3.96 -1.28
C GLU A 229 -22.11 3.04 -2.53
N ILE A 230 -22.02 1.72 -2.30
CA ILE A 230 -22.08 0.67 -3.34
C ILE A 230 -23.17 -0.35 -2.99
N SER A 231 -23.50 -1.25 -3.92
CA SER A 231 -24.39 -2.36 -3.65
C SER A 231 -23.70 -3.45 -2.80
N GLU A 232 -24.49 -4.24 -2.05
CA GLU A 232 -23.98 -5.39 -1.30
C GLU A 232 -23.28 -6.41 -2.22
N ALA A 233 -23.81 -6.61 -3.43
CA ALA A 233 -23.18 -7.47 -4.43
C ALA A 233 -21.80 -6.96 -4.86
N GLU A 234 -21.62 -5.64 -5.02
CA GLU A 234 -20.32 -5.05 -5.30
C GLU A 234 -19.38 -5.14 -4.09
N ALA A 235 -19.88 -4.94 -2.87
CA ALA A 235 -19.11 -5.11 -1.64
C ALA A 235 -18.60 -6.54 -1.48
N ALA A 236 -19.41 -7.53 -1.80
CA ALA A 236 -19.02 -8.95 -1.78
C ALA A 236 -17.99 -9.29 -2.88
N LEU A 237 -17.94 -8.55 -3.99
CA LEU A 237 -17.01 -8.80 -5.10
C LEU A 237 -15.70 -8.03 -4.98
N THR A 238 -15.72 -6.77 -4.53
CA THR A 238 -14.53 -5.90 -4.53
C THR A 238 -13.35 -6.47 -3.72
N PRO A 239 -12.08 -6.24 -4.12
CA PRO A 239 -10.92 -6.69 -3.37
C PRO A 239 -10.63 -5.87 -2.11
N TYR A 240 -11.36 -4.77 -1.89
CA TYR A 240 -11.17 -3.84 -0.78
C TYR A 240 -11.93 -4.20 0.50
N MET A 241 -12.84 -5.19 0.41
CA MET A 241 -13.67 -5.67 1.50
C MET A 241 -13.61 -7.19 1.59
N MET A 242 -13.35 -7.74 2.78
CA MET A 242 -13.19 -9.17 3.02
C MET A 242 -13.92 -9.58 4.29
N ALA A 243 -15.01 -10.34 4.17
CA ALA A 243 -15.72 -10.93 5.29
C ALA A 243 -16.05 -12.39 5.02
N GLY A 244 -16.08 -13.19 6.08
CA GLY A 244 -16.48 -14.58 6.04
C GLY A 244 -15.68 -15.48 6.94
N THR A 245 -16.02 -16.77 6.90
CA THR A 245 -15.21 -17.84 7.48
C THR A 245 -13.85 -17.94 6.75
N PRO A 246 -12.84 -18.58 7.30
CA PRO A 246 -11.55 -18.79 6.62
C PRO A 246 -11.69 -19.40 5.21
N SER A 247 -12.64 -20.33 5.02
CA SER A 247 -12.90 -20.93 3.71
C SER A 247 -13.51 -19.96 2.72
N GLU A 248 -14.46 -19.12 3.16
CA GLU A 248 -15.07 -18.08 2.31
C GLU A 248 -14.07 -17.00 1.95
N LEU A 249 -13.20 -16.58 2.88
CA LEU A 249 -12.11 -15.65 2.63
C LEU A 249 -11.14 -16.22 1.59
N THR A 250 -10.77 -17.50 1.69
CA THR A 250 -9.93 -18.16 0.68
C THR A 250 -10.59 -18.16 -0.69
N ALA A 251 -11.87 -18.54 -0.76
CA ALA A 251 -12.62 -18.53 -2.02
C ALA A 251 -12.70 -17.13 -2.65
N LYS A 252 -12.84 -16.09 -1.83
CA LYS A 252 -12.82 -14.68 -2.29
C LYS A 252 -11.46 -14.26 -2.82
N LEU A 253 -10.36 -14.65 -2.18
CA LEU A 253 -9.01 -14.40 -2.66
C LEU A 253 -8.79 -15.06 -4.04
N GLU A 254 -9.20 -16.32 -4.20
CA GLU A 254 -9.14 -17.03 -5.47
C GLU A 254 -10.02 -16.39 -6.56
N GLN A 255 -11.20 -15.90 -6.20
CA GLN A 255 -12.06 -15.16 -7.11
C GLN A 255 -11.39 -13.86 -7.61
N SER A 256 -10.76 -13.10 -6.71
CA SER A 256 -10.03 -11.88 -7.05
C SER A 256 -8.82 -12.17 -7.95
N GLU A 257 -8.11 -13.26 -7.68
CA GLU A 257 -6.99 -13.70 -8.52
C GLU A 257 -7.47 -14.10 -9.92
N ARG A 258 -8.53 -14.89 -10.03
CA ARG A 258 -9.10 -15.29 -11.34
C ARG A 258 -9.60 -14.09 -12.15
N ARG A 259 -10.19 -13.08 -11.50
CA ARG A 259 -10.77 -11.94 -12.20
C ARG A 259 -9.75 -10.88 -12.54
N TRP A 260 -8.84 -10.57 -11.61
CA TRP A 260 -7.95 -9.40 -11.69
C TRP A 260 -6.47 -9.73 -11.62
N GLY A 261 -6.10 -10.99 -11.40
CA GLY A 261 -4.71 -11.34 -11.11
C GLY A 261 -4.21 -10.82 -9.76
N ILE A 262 -5.12 -10.36 -8.87
CA ILE A 262 -4.75 -9.81 -7.56
C ILE A 262 -4.56 -10.97 -6.59
N SER A 263 -3.29 -11.18 -6.18
CA SER A 263 -2.88 -12.14 -5.16
C SER A 263 -2.13 -11.48 -3.98
N ARG A 264 -2.04 -10.14 -3.98
CA ARG A 264 -1.35 -9.35 -2.97
C ARG A 264 -2.31 -8.38 -2.31
N TYR A 265 -2.27 -8.32 -0.98
CA TYR A 265 -3.20 -7.53 -0.19
C TYR A 265 -2.47 -6.82 0.94
N ALA A 266 -2.59 -5.49 1.00
CA ALA A 266 -2.21 -4.73 2.17
C ALA A 266 -3.41 -4.63 3.11
N VAL A 267 -3.24 -4.98 4.37
CA VAL A 267 -4.32 -4.94 5.37
C VAL A 267 -3.97 -3.99 6.51
N ARG A 268 -5.00 -3.43 7.14
CA ARG A 268 -4.84 -2.55 8.29
C ARG A 268 -4.75 -3.35 9.59
N ARG A 269 -4.23 -2.72 10.63
CA ARG A 269 -3.98 -3.33 11.94
C ARG A 269 -5.13 -4.15 12.53
N PRO A 270 -6.41 -3.74 12.46
CA PRO A 270 -7.52 -4.55 12.97
C PRO A 270 -7.66 -5.93 12.32
N ALA A 271 -7.14 -6.12 11.10
CA ALA A 271 -7.17 -7.38 10.38
C ALA A 271 -6.03 -8.34 10.78
N PHE A 272 -5.08 -7.92 11.63
CA PHE A 272 -3.85 -8.67 11.91
C PHE A 272 -4.11 -10.13 12.31
N ASP A 273 -4.90 -10.36 13.35
CA ASP A 273 -5.08 -11.71 13.91
C ASP A 273 -5.81 -12.64 12.93
N GLY A 274 -6.81 -12.12 12.21
CA GLY A 274 -7.53 -12.87 11.18
C GLY A 274 -6.64 -13.26 10.00
N VAL A 275 -5.80 -12.33 9.53
CA VAL A 275 -4.83 -12.62 8.46
C VAL A 275 -3.72 -13.54 8.92
N ALA A 276 -3.20 -13.38 10.13
CA ALA A 276 -2.19 -14.29 10.70
C ALA A 276 -2.73 -15.73 10.78
N ALA A 277 -3.99 -15.90 11.16
CA ALA A 277 -4.63 -17.21 11.16
C ALA A 277 -4.76 -17.82 9.75
N LEU A 278 -5.09 -17.00 8.73
CA LEU A 278 -5.13 -17.44 7.33
C LEU A 278 -3.75 -17.85 6.82
N LEU A 279 -2.71 -17.09 7.14
CA LEU A 279 -1.33 -17.40 6.76
C LEU A 279 -0.84 -18.70 7.44
N ALA A 280 -1.18 -18.91 8.70
CA ALA A 280 -0.82 -20.12 9.45
C ALA A 280 -1.53 -21.40 8.92
N ALA A 281 -2.73 -21.26 8.38
CA ALA A 281 -3.46 -22.38 7.77
C ALA A 281 -2.81 -22.88 6.46
N GLY A 282 -1.88 -22.12 5.89
CA GLY A 282 -1.22 -22.45 4.63
C GLY A 282 -2.15 -22.33 3.41
N PRO A 283 -1.65 -22.52 2.18
CA PRO A 283 -2.50 -22.58 1.01
C PRO A 283 -3.46 -23.74 1.15
N VAL A 284 -4.76 -23.46 1.19
CA VAL A 284 -5.79 -24.51 1.12
C VAL A 284 -5.64 -25.16 -0.25
N THR A 285 -4.98 -26.32 -0.28
CA THR A 285 -5.00 -27.17 -1.48
C THR A 285 -6.42 -27.64 -1.63
N ALA A 286 -7.08 -27.21 -2.71
CA ALA A 286 -8.35 -27.76 -3.11
C ALA A 286 -8.18 -29.28 -3.28
N SER A 287 -8.88 -30.04 -2.44
CA SER A 287 -9.02 -31.50 -2.55
C SER A 287 -9.95 -31.85 -3.72
#